data_e0dfc57f3dc63ef2fb7a36295ecd729b
#
_entry.id   e0dfc57f3dc63ef2fb7a36295ecd729b
#
_cell.length_a   1.000
_cell.length_b   1.000
_cell.length_c   1.000
_cell.angle_alpha   90.00
_cell.angle_beta   90.00
_cell.angle_gamma   90.00
#
_symmetry.space_group_name_H-M   'P 1'
#
loop_
_entity.id
_entity.type
_entity.pdbx_description
1 polymer ?
#
loop_
_entity_poly.entity_id
_entity_poly.type
_entity_poly.pdbx_seq_one_letter_code
_entity_poly.pdbx_strand_id
1 'polypeptide(L)'
;IDNASYYWLNRENPRYYDDFTGCGSSVNLTHPRVLQMVMDSLRYWVEVCHVDGFRFDLATTLARGPNGFDRGISFLTAIRQDPVLATVKLVAEPWDLGLGGYQVGAFPSQWSEWNDRYRSAMRRYWSGEGSLIGDISSRMTASSDLFNHDGRRPRASINHITVHDGFTLADLFSYNEKHNEANGEDNRDGSNDNHSNN
;
A
#
# COMPACT_ATOMS: atom_id res chain seq x y z
N ILE A 1 6.34 5.02 27.72
CA ILE A 1 5.38 5.46 26.71
C ILE A 1 4.19 4.52 26.78
N ASP A 2 3.00 5.08 26.72
CA ASP A 2 1.74 4.36 26.80
C ASP A 2 1.47 3.57 25.52
N ASN A 3 1.88 2.30 25.50
CA ASN A 3 1.70 1.43 24.34
C ASN A 3 0.23 1.08 24.09
N ALA A 4 -0.60 1.03 25.12
CA ALA A 4 -2.02 0.73 24.98
C ALA A 4 -2.80 1.82 24.23
N SER A 5 -2.30 3.07 24.21
CA SER A 5 -2.89 4.17 23.46
C SER A 5 -2.38 4.22 22.01
N TYR A 6 -1.11 3.88 21.77
CA TYR A 6 -0.46 4.10 20.48
C TYR A 6 -0.53 2.92 19.53
N TYR A 7 -0.69 1.70 20.05
CA TYR A 7 -0.58 0.48 19.24
C TYR A 7 -1.82 -0.40 19.39
N TRP A 8 -2.09 -1.19 18.38
CA TRP A 8 -3.04 -2.28 18.48
C TRP A 8 -2.47 -3.37 19.39
N LEU A 9 -3.18 -3.67 20.46
CA LEU A 9 -2.85 -4.78 21.35
C LEU A 9 -3.75 -5.97 21.08
N ASN A 10 -3.17 -7.17 21.17
CA ASN A 10 -3.92 -8.40 21.00
C ASN A 10 -5.03 -8.51 22.06
N ARG A 11 -6.25 -8.81 21.62
CA ARG A 11 -7.44 -8.80 22.48
C ARG A 11 -7.43 -9.90 23.54
N GLU A 12 -6.83 -11.06 23.19
CA GLU A 12 -6.77 -12.21 24.11
C GLU A 12 -5.60 -12.07 25.10
N ASN A 13 -4.50 -11.50 24.65
CA ASN A 13 -3.34 -11.27 25.50
C ASN A 13 -2.70 -9.90 25.22
N PRO A 14 -3.09 -8.84 25.97
CA PRO A 14 -2.60 -7.47 25.76
C PRO A 14 -1.10 -7.24 26.02
N ARG A 15 -0.35 -8.29 26.32
CA ARG A 15 1.12 -8.23 26.35
C ARG A 15 1.75 -8.26 24.98
N TYR A 16 0.99 -8.66 23.94
CA TYR A 16 1.44 -8.74 22.57
C TYR A 16 0.75 -7.66 21.72
N TYR A 17 1.45 -7.23 20.71
CA TYR A 17 0.90 -6.35 19.67
C TYR A 17 0.17 -7.15 18.61
N ASP A 18 -0.89 -6.58 18.04
CA ASP A 18 -1.36 -7.00 16.73
C ASP A 18 -0.44 -6.37 15.67
N ASP A 19 0.10 -7.20 14.81
CA ASP A 19 1.03 -6.79 13.76
C ASP A 19 0.43 -7.06 12.38
N PHE A 20 0.15 -5.98 11.65
CA PHE A 20 -0.33 -6.01 10.27
C PHE A 20 0.74 -5.56 9.27
N THR A 21 1.97 -5.32 9.76
CA THR A 21 3.04 -4.69 8.99
C THR A 21 4.25 -5.61 8.78
N GLY A 22 4.41 -6.64 9.60
CA GLY A 22 5.62 -7.46 9.65
C GLY A 22 6.77 -6.82 10.45
N CYS A 23 6.55 -5.63 11.04
CA CYS A 23 7.56 -4.91 11.84
C CYS A 23 7.40 -5.14 13.35
N GLY A 24 6.49 -6.02 13.77
CA GLY A 24 6.28 -6.41 15.16
C GLY A 24 5.17 -5.64 15.89
N SER A 25 4.62 -4.57 15.30
CA SER A 25 3.51 -3.81 15.88
C SER A 25 2.82 -2.94 14.84
N SER A 26 1.55 -2.60 15.09
CA SER A 26 0.79 -1.68 14.25
C SER A 26 0.23 -0.52 15.04
N VAL A 27 0.35 0.70 14.50
CA VAL A 27 -0.12 1.93 15.13
C VAL A 27 -1.65 2.01 15.07
N ASN A 28 -2.27 2.41 16.18
CA ASN A 28 -3.72 2.53 16.30
C ASN A 28 -4.20 3.95 16.00
N LEU A 29 -4.56 4.24 14.74
CA LEU A 29 -5.06 5.55 14.33
C LEU A 29 -6.53 5.83 14.75
N THR A 30 -7.20 4.89 15.39
CA THR A 30 -8.51 5.16 16.00
C THR A 30 -8.38 5.96 17.29
N HIS A 31 -7.20 5.96 17.92
CA HIS A 31 -6.95 6.76 19.11
C HIS A 31 -6.72 8.24 18.74
N PRO A 32 -7.45 9.21 19.33
CA PRO A 32 -7.40 10.62 18.91
C PRO A 32 -6.01 11.26 18.96
N ARG A 33 -5.19 10.90 19.97
CA ARG A 33 -3.85 11.47 20.10
C ARG A 33 -2.86 10.91 19.09
N VAL A 34 -3.03 9.66 18.70
CA VAL A 34 -2.23 9.04 17.63
C VAL A 34 -2.59 9.67 16.29
N LEU A 35 -3.88 9.80 16.01
CA LEU A 35 -4.36 10.52 14.82
C LEU A 35 -3.83 11.95 14.78
N GLN A 36 -3.90 12.69 15.88
CA GLN A 36 -3.35 14.06 15.98
C GLN A 36 -1.85 14.07 15.64
N MET A 37 -1.05 13.20 16.25
CA MET A 37 0.39 13.12 16.01
C MET A 37 0.69 12.90 14.52
N VAL A 38 -0.02 11.98 13.87
CA VAL A 38 0.17 11.68 12.45
C VAL A 38 -0.24 12.87 11.58
N MET A 39 -1.39 13.49 11.84
CA MET A 39 -1.87 14.64 11.08
C MET A 39 -0.94 15.86 11.23
N ASP A 40 -0.44 16.13 12.44
CA ASP A 40 0.51 17.22 12.69
C ASP A 40 1.85 16.97 11.96
N SER A 41 2.33 15.72 11.95
CA SER A 41 3.51 15.32 11.17
C SER A 41 3.31 15.57 9.68
N LEU A 42 2.19 15.13 9.10
CA LEU A 42 1.91 15.32 7.67
C LEU A 42 1.85 16.81 7.30
N ARG A 43 1.18 17.64 8.10
CA ARG A 43 1.16 19.10 7.88
C ARG A 43 2.56 19.71 7.95
N TYR A 44 3.36 19.32 8.92
CA TYR A 44 4.74 19.80 9.06
C TYR A 44 5.56 19.54 7.79
N TRP A 45 5.47 18.32 7.24
CA TRP A 45 6.18 17.98 6.02
C TRP A 45 5.72 18.82 4.81
N VAL A 46 4.44 19.15 4.71
CA VAL A 46 3.92 20.00 3.63
C VAL A 46 4.30 21.47 3.84
N GLU A 47 4.02 22.03 5.03
CA GLU A 47 4.14 23.46 5.29
C GLU A 47 5.58 23.93 5.53
N VAL A 48 6.41 23.10 6.17
CA VAL A 48 7.78 23.45 6.54
C VAL A 48 8.80 22.84 5.58
N CYS A 49 8.61 21.57 5.21
CA CYS A 49 9.54 20.86 4.33
C CYS A 49 9.15 20.93 2.86
N HIS A 50 7.97 21.47 2.53
CA HIS A 50 7.47 21.72 1.17
C HIS A 50 7.41 20.47 0.29
N VAL A 51 6.99 19.32 0.85
CA VAL A 51 6.75 18.12 0.04
C VAL A 51 5.44 18.24 -0.75
N ASP A 52 5.39 17.66 -1.96
CA ASP A 52 4.25 17.72 -2.87
C ASP A 52 3.27 16.57 -2.69
N GLY A 53 3.55 15.65 -1.77
CA GLY A 53 2.68 14.53 -1.49
C GLY A 53 3.35 13.42 -0.69
N PHE A 54 2.58 12.37 -0.46
CA PHE A 54 3.00 11.21 0.33
C PHE A 54 2.66 9.90 -0.37
N ARG A 55 3.56 8.95 -0.29
CA ARG A 55 3.26 7.53 -0.48
C ARG A 55 3.21 6.88 0.90
N PHE A 56 2.08 6.28 1.21
CA PHE A 56 1.85 5.59 2.48
C PHE A 56 2.18 4.12 2.33
N ASP A 57 3.14 3.68 3.09
CA ASP A 57 3.54 2.28 3.20
C ASP A 57 2.44 1.49 3.88
N LEU A 58 2.12 0.30 3.34
CA LEU A 58 1.06 -0.57 3.87
C LEU A 58 -0.18 0.23 4.32
N ALA A 59 -0.68 1.10 3.44
CA ALA A 59 -1.69 2.10 3.79
C ALA A 59 -2.99 1.52 4.34
N THR A 60 -3.30 0.27 4.06
CA THR A 60 -4.44 -0.45 4.63
C THR A 60 -4.37 -0.50 6.16
N THR A 61 -3.17 -0.62 6.75
CA THR A 61 -2.96 -0.60 8.20
C THR A 61 -3.44 0.70 8.84
N LEU A 62 -3.26 1.84 8.15
CA LEU A 62 -3.70 3.16 8.63
C LEU A 62 -5.22 3.33 8.60
N ALA A 63 -5.90 2.51 7.82
CA ALA A 63 -7.34 2.51 7.65
C ALA A 63 -8.03 1.34 8.35
N ARG A 64 -7.35 0.67 9.28
CA ARG A 64 -7.93 -0.40 10.08
C ARG A 64 -8.68 0.13 11.29
N GLY A 65 -9.93 -0.33 11.41
CA GLY A 65 -10.73 -0.24 12.61
C GLY A 65 -10.82 -1.59 13.33
N PRO A 66 -11.66 -1.69 14.37
CA PRO A 66 -11.83 -2.94 15.13
C PRO A 66 -12.31 -4.14 14.31
N ASN A 67 -12.90 -3.90 13.15
CA ASN A 67 -13.48 -4.92 12.26
C ASN A 67 -12.71 -5.07 10.93
N GLY A 68 -11.50 -4.53 10.84
CA GLY A 68 -10.69 -4.54 9.62
C GLY A 68 -10.67 -3.18 8.89
N PHE A 69 -10.42 -3.20 7.59
CA PHE A 69 -10.37 -1.99 6.77
C PHE A 69 -11.72 -1.25 6.75
N ASP A 70 -11.67 0.07 6.95
CA ASP A 70 -12.85 0.94 6.93
C ASP A 70 -12.54 2.26 6.20
N ARG A 71 -13.22 2.48 5.06
CA ARG A 71 -13.11 3.73 4.28
C ARG A 71 -13.58 4.97 5.03
N GLY A 72 -14.44 4.81 6.03
CA GLY A 72 -14.99 5.88 6.86
C GLY A 72 -14.16 6.19 8.11
N ILE A 73 -13.04 5.50 8.30
CA ILE A 73 -12.23 5.66 9.51
C ILE A 73 -11.72 7.10 9.68
N SER A 74 -11.46 7.46 10.93
CA SER A 74 -11.07 8.81 11.33
C SER A 74 -9.86 9.36 10.54
N PHE A 75 -8.85 8.53 10.26
CA PHE A 75 -7.67 8.96 9.50
C PHE A 75 -8.03 9.38 8.05
N LEU A 76 -8.72 8.51 7.31
CA LEU A 76 -9.12 8.82 5.93
C LEU A 76 -10.08 10.01 5.84
N THR A 77 -10.93 10.16 6.86
CA THR A 77 -11.86 11.29 6.96
C THR A 77 -11.11 12.58 7.32
N ALA A 78 -10.19 12.54 8.28
CA ALA A 78 -9.41 13.70 8.69
C ALA A 78 -8.53 14.23 7.55
N ILE A 79 -7.80 13.36 6.87
CA ILE A 79 -6.94 13.77 5.74
C ILE A 79 -7.74 14.37 4.59
N ARG A 80 -8.95 13.87 4.35
CA ARG A 80 -9.83 14.36 3.28
C ARG A 80 -10.29 15.79 3.50
N GLN A 81 -10.59 16.17 4.74
CA GLN A 81 -11.12 17.49 5.10
C GLN A 81 -10.03 18.50 5.48
N ASP A 82 -8.78 18.05 5.62
CA ASP A 82 -7.68 18.92 6.01
C ASP A 82 -7.30 19.87 4.86
N PRO A 83 -7.31 21.19 5.07
CA PRO A 83 -7.08 22.16 4.00
C PRO A 83 -5.65 22.14 3.46
N VAL A 84 -4.66 21.71 4.25
CA VAL A 84 -3.27 21.56 3.82
C VAL A 84 -3.11 20.29 2.99
N LEU A 85 -3.56 19.15 3.54
CA LEU A 85 -3.38 17.85 2.91
C LEU A 85 -4.28 17.63 1.68
N ALA A 86 -5.37 18.36 1.56
CA ALA A 86 -6.21 18.34 0.36
C ALA A 86 -5.51 18.88 -0.90
N THR A 87 -4.39 19.60 -0.74
CA THR A 87 -3.65 20.22 -1.86
C THR A 87 -2.53 19.33 -2.40
N VAL A 88 -2.15 18.27 -1.71
CA VAL A 88 -1.02 17.41 -2.05
C VAL A 88 -1.46 16.04 -2.57
N LYS A 89 -0.54 15.33 -3.20
CA LYS A 89 -0.79 13.99 -3.72
C LYS A 89 -0.79 12.96 -2.59
N LEU A 90 -1.79 12.07 -2.60
CA LEU A 90 -1.90 10.95 -1.68
C LEU A 90 -1.85 9.65 -2.47
N VAL A 91 -0.86 8.82 -2.21
CA VAL A 91 -0.65 7.54 -2.87
C VAL A 91 -0.66 6.44 -1.82
N ALA A 92 -1.53 5.47 -1.98
CA ALA A 92 -1.57 4.30 -1.11
C ALA A 92 -0.79 3.15 -1.73
N GLU A 93 -0.05 2.44 -0.90
CA GLU A 93 0.21 1.03 -1.08
C GLU A 93 -1.00 0.29 -0.49
N PRO A 94 -1.92 -0.21 -1.33
CA PRO A 94 -3.27 -0.56 -0.89
C PRO A 94 -3.38 -2.00 -0.37
N TRP A 95 -2.42 -2.43 0.44
CA TRP A 95 -2.42 -3.72 1.14
C TRP A 95 -1.71 -3.63 2.49
N ASP A 96 -1.85 -4.69 3.27
CA ASP A 96 -1.05 -5.02 4.45
C ASP A 96 -1.06 -6.55 4.68
N LEU A 97 -0.42 -7.02 5.74
CA LEU A 97 -0.26 -8.46 6.02
C LEU A 97 -1.43 -9.07 6.82
N GLY A 98 -2.37 -8.26 7.28
CA GLY A 98 -3.50 -8.73 8.08
C GLY A 98 -4.62 -9.34 7.24
N LEU A 99 -5.54 -10.03 7.91
CA LEU A 99 -6.73 -10.57 7.26
C LEU A 99 -7.52 -9.45 6.58
N GLY A 100 -7.93 -9.67 5.30
CA GLY A 100 -8.59 -8.66 4.49
C GLY A 100 -7.71 -7.45 4.17
N GLY A 101 -6.38 -7.61 4.19
CA GLY A 101 -5.42 -6.53 3.98
C GLY A 101 -5.32 -6.02 2.55
N TYR A 102 -5.67 -6.82 1.54
CA TYR A 102 -5.63 -6.42 0.13
C TYR A 102 -6.83 -5.54 -0.24
N GLN A 103 -6.58 -4.25 -0.51
CA GLN A 103 -7.59 -3.22 -0.68
C GLN A 103 -7.43 -2.39 -1.97
N VAL A 104 -6.84 -2.98 -3.01
CA VAL A 104 -6.69 -2.32 -4.31
C VAL A 104 -8.07 -1.93 -4.88
N GLY A 105 -8.25 -0.65 -5.19
CA GLY A 105 -9.52 -0.08 -5.63
C GLY A 105 -10.42 0.43 -4.49
N ALA A 106 -10.07 0.22 -3.23
CA ALA A 106 -10.96 0.52 -2.10
C ALA A 106 -10.71 1.88 -1.42
N PHE A 107 -9.62 2.58 -1.70
CA PHE A 107 -9.33 3.88 -1.09
C PHE A 107 -10.25 5.00 -1.63
N PRO A 108 -10.41 6.11 -0.88
CA PRO A 108 -11.23 7.25 -1.31
C PRO A 108 -10.77 7.88 -2.63
N SER A 109 -11.66 8.61 -3.31
CA SER A 109 -11.43 9.14 -4.67
C SER A 109 -10.27 10.13 -4.81
N GLN A 110 -9.80 10.74 -3.71
CA GLN A 110 -8.62 11.61 -3.73
C GLN A 110 -7.30 10.85 -3.79
N TRP A 111 -7.32 9.56 -3.42
CA TRP A 111 -6.12 8.72 -3.36
C TRP A 111 -5.82 8.11 -4.73
N SER A 112 -4.55 8.06 -5.07
CA SER A 112 -4.01 7.15 -6.05
C SER A 112 -3.50 5.89 -5.36
N GLU A 113 -3.46 4.79 -6.08
CA GLU A 113 -3.03 3.50 -5.52
C GLU A 113 -2.01 2.84 -6.41
N TRP A 114 -1.01 2.19 -5.82
CA TRP A 114 -0.15 1.28 -6.54
C TRP A 114 -0.97 0.11 -7.08
N ASN A 115 -0.84 -0.14 -8.37
CA ASN A 115 -1.60 -1.17 -9.07
C ASN A 115 -0.72 -2.40 -9.33
N ASP A 116 -0.72 -3.34 -8.39
CA ASP A 116 0.00 -4.60 -8.52
C ASP A 116 -0.58 -5.52 -9.60
N ARG A 117 -1.88 -5.40 -9.91
CA ARG A 117 -2.49 -6.15 -11.01
C ARG A 117 -1.95 -5.69 -12.36
N TYR A 118 -1.71 -4.38 -12.53
CA TYR A 118 -1.00 -3.88 -13.70
C TYR A 118 0.40 -4.49 -13.79
N ARG A 119 1.16 -4.41 -12.72
CA ARG A 119 2.50 -4.98 -12.61
C ARG A 119 2.51 -6.45 -13.03
N SER A 120 1.67 -7.26 -12.41
CA SER A 120 1.64 -8.70 -12.64
C SER A 120 1.19 -9.05 -14.06
N ALA A 121 0.15 -8.39 -14.59
CA ALA A 121 -0.29 -8.60 -15.96
C ALA A 121 0.80 -8.26 -16.98
N MET A 122 1.51 -7.15 -16.81
CA MET A 122 2.60 -6.75 -17.70
C MET A 122 3.77 -7.75 -17.65
N ARG A 123 4.20 -8.17 -16.47
CA ARG A 123 5.28 -9.14 -16.30
C ARG A 123 4.94 -10.46 -17.00
N ARG A 124 3.76 -11.01 -16.75
CA ARG A 124 3.27 -12.25 -17.38
C ARG A 124 3.15 -12.16 -18.89
N TYR A 125 2.66 -11.01 -19.39
CA TYR A 125 2.56 -10.79 -20.83
C TYR A 125 3.93 -10.77 -21.52
N TRP A 126 4.87 -10.02 -20.97
CA TRP A 126 6.21 -9.91 -21.55
C TRP A 126 7.08 -11.16 -21.35
N SER A 127 6.73 -12.03 -20.39
CA SER A 127 7.33 -13.37 -20.28
C SER A 127 6.75 -14.40 -21.27
N GLY A 128 5.79 -13.99 -22.11
CA GLY A 128 5.22 -14.85 -23.15
C GLY A 128 4.05 -15.74 -22.69
N GLU A 129 3.48 -15.46 -21.49
CA GLU A 129 2.31 -16.21 -21.04
C GLU A 129 1.09 -15.93 -21.94
N GLY A 130 0.43 -16.99 -22.36
CA GLY A 130 -0.72 -16.89 -23.27
C GLY A 130 -2.03 -16.45 -22.60
N SER A 131 -3.02 -16.12 -23.42
CA SER A 131 -4.41 -15.84 -23.00
C SER A 131 -4.62 -14.60 -22.11
N LEU A 132 -3.70 -13.62 -22.13
CA LEU A 132 -3.74 -12.42 -21.29
C LEU A 132 -4.33 -11.18 -22.00
N ILE A 133 -4.78 -11.27 -23.25
CA ILE A 133 -5.19 -10.09 -24.05
C ILE A 133 -6.29 -9.28 -23.33
N GLY A 134 -7.28 -9.94 -22.74
CA GLY A 134 -8.37 -9.25 -22.01
C GLY A 134 -7.88 -8.53 -20.76
N ASP A 135 -6.99 -9.15 -19.99
CA ASP A 135 -6.41 -8.55 -18.79
C ASP A 135 -5.50 -7.37 -19.16
N ILE A 136 -4.60 -7.55 -20.12
CA ILE A 136 -3.73 -6.47 -20.65
C ILE A 136 -4.55 -5.29 -21.15
N SER A 137 -5.61 -5.55 -21.94
CA SER A 137 -6.50 -4.49 -22.41
C SER A 137 -7.11 -3.69 -21.26
N SER A 138 -7.58 -4.37 -20.22
CA SER A 138 -8.13 -3.73 -19.03
C SER A 138 -7.08 -2.92 -18.27
N ARG A 139 -5.86 -3.45 -18.12
CA ARG A 139 -4.75 -2.74 -17.43
C ARG A 139 -4.31 -1.51 -18.21
N MET A 140 -4.15 -1.61 -19.53
CA MET A 140 -3.74 -0.51 -20.42
C MET A 140 -4.78 0.61 -20.48
N THR A 141 -6.07 0.28 -20.30
CA THR A 141 -7.18 1.24 -20.23
C THR A 141 -7.48 1.70 -18.80
N ALA A 142 -6.46 1.78 -17.94
CA ALA A 142 -6.51 2.31 -16.59
C ALA A 142 -7.29 1.46 -15.57
N SER A 143 -7.36 0.13 -15.79
CA SER A 143 -7.95 -0.80 -14.82
C SER A 143 -9.34 -0.36 -14.34
N SER A 144 -10.25 -0.13 -15.29
CA SER A 144 -11.60 0.39 -14.98
C SER A 144 -12.41 -0.54 -14.08
N ASP A 145 -12.12 -1.84 -14.11
CA ASP A 145 -12.67 -2.84 -13.20
C ASP A 145 -12.32 -2.59 -11.72
N LEU A 146 -11.20 -1.89 -11.46
CA LEU A 146 -10.72 -1.55 -10.13
C LEU A 146 -11.07 -0.12 -9.73
N PHE A 147 -11.07 0.82 -10.68
CA PHE A 147 -11.07 2.24 -10.37
C PHE A 147 -12.24 3.03 -10.96
N ASN A 148 -13.13 2.42 -11.76
CA ASN A 148 -14.27 3.16 -12.32
C ASN A 148 -15.51 3.13 -11.42
N HIS A 149 -15.35 3.62 -10.21
CA HIS A 149 -16.45 3.75 -9.23
C HIS A 149 -16.20 4.95 -8.31
N ASP A 150 -17.21 5.38 -7.57
CA ASP A 150 -17.15 6.43 -6.54
C ASP A 150 -16.49 7.74 -6.99
N GLY A 151 -16.63 8.10 -8.27
CA GLY A 151 -16.03 9.31 -8.84
C GLY A 151 -14.52 9.24 -9.06
N ARG A 152 -13.92 8.08 -8.95
CA ARG A 152 -12.50 7.85 -9.25
C ARG A 152 -12.24 7.99 -10.75
N ARG A 153 -11.01 8.28 -11.10
CA ARG A 153 -10.57 8.53 -12.48
C ARG A 153 -9.37 7.64 -12.82
N PRO A 154 -9.01 7.49 -14.11
CA PRO A 154 -7.85 6.72 -14.54
C PRO A 154 -6.55 7.03 -13.78
N ARG A 155 -6.37 8.27 -13.35
CA ARG A 155 -5.22 8.71 -12.54
C ARG A 155 -5.13 8.07 -11.15
N ALA A 156 -6.18 7.37 -10.69
CA ALA A 156 -6.12 6.63 -9.44
C ALA A 156 -5.17 5.43 -9.52
N SER A 157 -4.92 4.89 -10.72
CA SER A 157 -4.00 3.80 -10.94
C SER A 157 -2.57 4.31 -11.11
N ILE A 158 -1.69 3.97 -10.20
CA ILE A 158 -0.24 4.15 -10.36
C ILE A 158 0.32 2.85 -10.94
N ASN A 159 0.57 2.90 -12.24
CA ASN A 159 1.09 1.77 -12.99
C ASN A 159 2.61 1.68 -12.83
N HIS A 160 3.11 0.49 -12.52
CA HIS A 160 4.54 0.23 -12.37
C HIS A 160 4.88 -1.20 -12.83
N ILE A 161 6.14 -1.44 -13.16
CA ILE A 161 6.68 -2.77 -13.47
C ILE A 161 7.52 -3.27 -12.32
N THR A 162 8.33 -2.38 -11.74
CA THR A 162 9.20 -2.63 -10.58
C THR A 162 9.00 -1.55 -9.54
N VAL A 163 9.25 -1.88 -8.29
CA VAL A 163 9.29 -0.98 -7.14
C VAL A 163 10.52 -1.31 -6.30
N HIS A 164 10.63 -0.72 -5.10
CA HIS A 164 11.73 -1.02 -4.16
C HIS A 164 11.72 -2.47 -3.67
N ASP A 165 10.56 -3.12 -3.66
CA ASP A 165 10.41 -4.54 -3.31
C ASP A 165 10.54 -5.43 -4.54
N GLY A 166 11.04 -6.65 -4.32
CA GLY A 166 11.18 -7.66 -5.35
C GLY A 166 12.36 -7.38 -6.28
N PHE A 167 12.28 -7.91 -7.47
CA PHE A 167 13.37 -7.87 -8.44
C PHE A 167 13.54 -6.49 -9.08
N THR A 168 14.79 -6.13 -9.37
CA THR A 168 15.11 -5.04 -10.30
C THR A 168 14.59 -5.39 -11.69
N LEU A 169 14.52 -4.40 -12.59
CA LEU A 169 14.11 -4.66 -13.96
C LEU A 169 15.09 -5.63 -14.69
N ALA A 170 16.36 -5.55 -14.38
CA ALA A 170 17.36 -6.47 -14.92
C ALA A 170 17.13 -7.90 -14.42
N ASP A 171 16.89 -8.08 -13.12
CA ASP A 171 16.73 -9.38 -12.52
C ASP A 171 15.45 -10.09 -12.98
N LEU A 172 14.40 -9.34 -13.32
CA LEU A 172 13.16 -9.90 -13.88
C LEU A 172 13.39 -10.71 -15.15
N PHE A 173 14.42 -10.38 -15.93
CA PHE A 173 14.77 -11.04 -17.19
C PHE A 173 16.09 -11.82 -17.12
N SER A 174 16.61 -12.04 -15.91
CA SER A 174 17.88 -12.75 -15.71
C SER A 174 17.75 -13.93 -14.77
N TYR A 175 16.74 -13.96 -13.92
CA TYR A 175 16.59 -14.97 -12.88
C TYR A 175 15.15 -15.45 -12.75
N ASN A 176 14.99 -16.75 -12.59
CA ASN A 176 13.70 -17.36 -12.26
C ASN A 176 13.37 -17.26 -10.75
N GLU A 177 14.39 -17.18 -9.93
CA GLU A 177 14.27 -17.12 -8.46
C GLU A 177 15.08 -15.96 -7.90
N LYS A 178 14.73 -15.52 -6.70
CA LYS A 178 15.43 -14.44 -6.01
C LYS A 178 16.85 -14.81 -5.59
N HIS A 179 17.73 -13.83 -5.60
CA HIS A 179 19.13 -13.91 -5.20
C HIS A 179 19.46 -12.83 -4.17
N ASN A 180 18.95 -12.99 -2.94
CA ASN A 180 19.05 -12.01 -1.87
C ASN A 180 20.07 -12.43 -0.78
N GLU A 181 20.97 -13.37 -1.05
CA GLU A 181 21.94 -13.91 -0.09
C GLU A 181 22.82 -12.81 0.50
N ALA A 182 23.13 -11.78 -0.29
CA ALA A 182 23.92 -10.64 0.15
C ALA A 182 23.26 -9.78 1.23
N ASN A 183 21.94 -9.89 1.42
CA ASN A 183 21.22 -9.17 2.45
C ASN A 183 21.42 -9.78 3.87
N GLY A 184 21.98 -10.97 3.97
CA GLY A 184 22.23 -11.63 5.25
C GLY A 184 20.99 -12.26 5.90
N GLU A 185 19.90 -12.43 5.15
CA GLU A 185 18.62 -13.00 5.59
C GLU A 185 18.43 -14.43 5.09
N ASP A 186 19.51 -15.12 4.69
CA ASP A 186 19.50 -16.49 4.15
C ASP A 186 18.52 -16.65 2.96
N ASN A 187 18.41 -15.63 2.11
CA ASN A 187 17.51 -15.59 0.97
C ASN A 187 16.02 -15.77 1.34
N ARG A 188 15.62 -15.46 2.58
CA ARG A 188 14.24 -15.58 3.06
C ARG A 188 13.40 -14.34 2.83
N ASP A 189 14.04 -13.17 2.67
CA ASP A 189 13.42 -11.89 2.42
C ASP A 189 12.83 -11.78 1.00
N GLY A 190 11.76 -10.98 0.87
CA GLY A 190 11.07 -10.76 -0.38
C GLY A 190 10.24 -11.94 -0.88
N SER A 191 9.49 -11.74 -1.96
CA SER A 191 8.64 -12.75 -2.57
C SER A 191 9.40 -13.62 -3.59
N ASN A 192 9.07 -14.91 -3.67
CA ASN A 192 9.47 -15.78 -4.77
C ASN A 192 8.60 -15.58 -6.03
N ASP A 193 7.38 -15.06 -5.86
CA ASP A 193 6.43 -14.84 -6.98
C ASP A 193 6.64 -13.45 -7.59
N ASN A 194 7.63 -13.35 -8.46
CA ASN A 194 7.94 -12.12 -9.19
C ASN A 194 7.50 -12.15 -10.65
N HIS A 195 6.94 -13.26 -11.13
CA HIS A 195 6.69 -13.48 -12.58
C HIS A 195 7.93 -13.14 -13.41
N SER A 196 9.08 -13.54 -12.90
CA SER A 196 10.37 -13.36 -13.59
C SER A 196 10.64 -14.53 -14.53
N ASN A 197 11.49 -14.31 -15.52
CA ASN A 197 11.83 -15.32 -16.52
C ASN A 197 13.26 -15.08 -17.01
N ASN A 198 14.07 -16.14 -17.02
CA ASN A 198 15.40 -16.18 -17.60
C ASN A 198 15.33 -16.85 -18.97
#